data_415c99ebe3b84d9d487ff6476a818bab
#
_entry.id   415c99ebe3b84d9d487ff6476a818bab
#
_cell.length_a   1.000
_cell.length_b   1.000
_cell.length_c   1.000
_cell.angle_alpha   90.00
_cell.angle_beta   90.00
_cell.angle_gamma   90.00
#
_symmetry.space_group_name_H-M   'P 1'
#
loop_
_entity.id
_entity.type
_entity.pdbx_description
1 polymer ?
#
loop_
_entity_poly.entity_id
_entity_poly.type
_entity_poly.pdbx_seq_one_letter_code
_entity_poly.pdbx_strand_id
1 'polypeptide(L)'
;MNLDTYRNTDIGIVFQSYNLLPSLTTIENIILSMDISKVKVNNKKEKALSLMKSVGLSEDQAKRKILKLSGGEQQRIAIARSLSYEPKIIIADEPTENLDKDTENDILNIFEHLAKNENKCIIIVTHSQNVCDRADIVYELKK
;
A
#
# COMPACT_ATOMS: atom_id res chain seq x y z
N MET A 1 -25.26 -1.44 -7.06
CA MET A 1 -23.78 -1.48 -6.97
C MET A 1 -23.34 -2.93 -6.83
N ASN A 2 -22.41 -3.36 -7.68
CA ASN A 2 -21.85 -4.70 -7.60
C ASN A 2 -20.70 -4.70 -6.58
N LEU A 3 -20.71 -5.62 -5.61
CA LEU A 3 -19.67 -5.74 -4.60
C LEU A 3 -18.28 -5.98 -5.19
N ASP A 4 -18.20 -6.74 -6.28
CA ASP A 4 -16.93 -7.01 -6.93
C ASP A 4 -16.33 -5.74 -7.56
N THR A 5 -17.16 -4.91 -8.19
CA THR A 5 -16.72 -3.61 -8.72
C THR A 5 -16.26 -2.71 -7.59
N TYR A 6 -16.98 -2.67 -6.48
CA TYR A 6 -16.61 -1.89 -5.31
C TYR A 6 -15.25 -2.32 -4.76
N ARG A 7 -15.05 -3.63 -4.57
CA ARG A 7 -13.77 -4.17 -4.06
C ARG A 7 -12.60 -3.89 -4.99
N ASN A 8 -12.84 -3.91 -6.29
CA ASN A 8 -11.76 -3.77 -7.27
C ASN A 8 -11.32 -2.34 -7.50
N THR A 9 -12.17 -1.35 -7.23
CA THR A 9 -11.87 0.04 -7.58
C THR A 9 -11.94 1.02 -6.42
N ASP A 10 -12.76 0.75 -5.40
CA ASP A 10 -12.97 1.72 -4.31
C ASP A 10 -12.16 1.41 -3.05
N ILE A 11 -11.77 0.17 -2.85
CA ILE A 11 -11.04 -0.26 -1.67
C ILE A 11 -9.68 -0.85 -2.05
N GLY A 12 -8.61 -0.31 -1.48
CA GLY A 12 -7.28 -0.88 -1.53
C GLY A 12 -6.99 -1.62 -0.24
N ILE A 13 -6.32 -2.77 -0.32
CA ILE A 13 -5.99 -3.59 0.83
C ILE A 13 -4.48 -3.74 0.92
N VAL A 14 -3.92 -3.50 2.11
CA VAL A 14 -2.52 -3.73 2.43
C VAL A 14 -2.46 -4.82 3.50
N PHE A 15 -1.91 -5.97 3.14
CA PHE A 15 -1.86 -7.14 4.02
C PHE A 15 -0.62 -7.13 4.91
N GLN A 16 -0.71 -7.78 6.08
CA GLN A 16 0.41 -7.95 7.00
C GLN A 16 1.61 -8.66 6.35
N SER A 17 1.35 -9.68 5.54
CA SER A 17 2.37 -10.47 4.85
C SER A 17 2.70 -9.95 3.44
N TYR A 18 2.27 -8.74 3.15
CA TYR A 18 2.45 -8.03 1.87
C TYR A 18 1.74 -8.68 0.67
N ASN A 19 1.67 -9.98 0.59
CA ASN A 19 1.05 -10.76 -0.51
C ASN A 19 1.58 -10.37 -1.89
N LEU A 20 2.88 -10.09 -1.98
CA LEU A 20 3.56 -9.82 -3.23
C LEU A 20 3.96 -11.14 -3.88
N LEU A 21 4.02 -11.16 -5.20
CA LEU A 21 4.41 -12.35 -5.97
C LEU A 21 5.93 -12.37 -6.14
N PRO A 22 6.65 -13.33 -5.49
CA PRO A 22 8.12 -13.36 -5.54
C PRO A 22 8.68 -13.65 -6.94
N SER A 23 7.88 -14.28 -7.81
CA SER A 23 8.28 -14.58 -9.18
C SER A 23 8.31 -13.35 -10.09
N LEU A 24 7.66 -12.27 -9.65
CA LEU A 24 7.60 -11.01 -10.39
C LEU A 24 8.55 -9.97 -9.80
N THR A 25 8.92 -9.00 -10.61
CA THR A 25 9.68 -7.84 -10.14
C THR A 25 8.77 -6.88 -9.38
N THR A 26 9.37 -5.86 -8.77
CA THR A 26 8.65 -4.80 -8.08
C THR A 26 7.60 -4.16 -8.98
N ILE A 27 8.02 -3.69 -10.16
CA ILE A 27 7.10 -2.99 -11.07
C ILE A 27 6.03 -3.93 -11.62
N GLU A 28 6.37 -5.19 -11.88
CA GLU A 28 5.41 -6.17 -12.36
C GLU A 28 4.30 -6.45 -11.35
N ASN A 29 4.62 -6.46 -10.06
CA ASN A 29 3.62 -6.60 -8.99
C ASN A 29 2.59 -5.46 -9.04
N ILE A 30 3.04 -4.24 -9.28
CA ILE A 30 2.16 -3.07 -9.35
C ILE A 30 1.31 -3.12 -10.64
N ILE A 31 1.94 -3.41 -11.78
CA ILE A 31 1.25 -3.47 -13.08
C ILE A 31 0.17 -4.57 -13.08
N LEU A 32 0.47 -5.72 -12.48
CA LEU A 32 -0.50 -6.81 -12.39
C LEU A 32 -1.79 -6.36 -11.69
N SER A 33 -1.67 -5.55 -10.67
CA SER A 33 -2.82 -5.01 -9.96
C SER A 33 -3.69 -4.12 -10.86
N MET A 34 -3.06 -3.34 -11.74
CA MET A 34 -3.79 -2.54 -12.73
C MET A 34 -4.52 -3.44 -13.73
N ASP A 35 -3.88 -4.52 -14.17
CA ASP A 35 -4.47 -5.48 -15.10
C ASP A 35 -5.69 -6.18 -14.49
N ILE A 36 -5.56 -6.63 -13.24
CA ILE A 36 -6.64 -7.34 -12.53
C ILE A 36 -7.84 -6.42 -12.28
N SER A 37 -7.59 -5.17 -11.89
CA SER A 37 -8.65 -4.20 -11.60
C SER A 37 -9.30 -3.62 -12.87
N LYS A 38 -8.71 -3.89 -14.03
CA LYS A 38 -9.18 -3.41 -15.33
C LYS A 38 -9.26 -1.88 -15.42
N VAL A 39 -8.44 -1.20 -14.64
CA VAL A 39 -8.37 0.25 -14.68
C VAL A 39 -7.74 0.70 -16.01
N LYS A 40 -8.29 1.76 -16.59
CA LYS A 40 -7.79 2.31 -17.85
C LYS A 40 -6.61 3.22 -17.58
N VAL A 41 -5.42 2.78 -17.99
CA VAL A 41 -4.18 3.53 -17.83
C VAL A 41 -3.47 3.56 -19.18
N ASN A 42 -3.12 4.75 -19.65
CA ASN A 42 -2.47 4.91 -20.96
C ASN A 42 -1.08 4.30 -21.01
N ASN A 43 -0.31 4.49 -19.93
CA ASN A 43 1.04 3.94 -19.80
C ASN A 43 1.20 3.37 -18.40
N LYS A 44 1.02 2.04 -18.27
CA LYS A 44 1.08 1.33 -16.99
C LYS A 44 2.46 1.41 -16.34
N LYS A 45 3.51 1.32 -17.13
CA LYS A 45 4.89 1.40 -16.64
C LYS A 45 5.15 2.78 -16.01
N GLU A 46 4.78 3.84 -16.69
CA GLU A 46 4.94 5.20 -16.21
C GLU A 46 4.13 5.42 -14.92
N LYS A 47 2.88 4.96 -14.89
CA LYS A 47 2.03 5.04 -13.72
C LYS A 47 2.63 4.28 -12.54
N ALA A 48 3.13 3.07 -12.78
CA ALA A 48 3.77 2.25 -11.74
C ALA A 48 5.01 2.92 -11.18
N LEU A 49 5.87 3.48 -12.02
CA LEU A 49 7.06 4.22 -11.59
C LEU A 49 6.68 5.44 -10.76
N SER A 50 5.64 6.16 -11.15
CA SER A 50 5.13 7.31 -10.40
C SER A 50 4.64 6.90 -9.01
N LEU A 51 3.91 5.79 -8.92
CA LEU A 51 3.44 5.25 -7.64
C LEU A 51 4.60 4.81 -6.75
N MET A 52 5.62 4.17 -7.33
CA MET A 52 6.83 3.80 -6.60
C MET A 52 7.50 5.03 -5.98
N LYS A 53 7.66 6.08 -6.78
CA LYS A 53 8.26 7.33 -6.32
C LYS A 53 7.44 7.95 -5.18
N SER A 54 6.12 7.91 -5.29
CA SER A 54 5.23 8.50 -4.26
C SER A 54 5.34 7.83 -2.90
N VAL A 55 5.79 6.58 -2.85
CA VAL A 55 6.00 5.83 -1.60
C VAL A 55 7.50 5.73 -1.22
N GLY A 56 8.36 6.49 -1.89
CA GLY A 56 9.78 6.56 -1.55
C GLY A 56 10.66 5.46 -2.13
N LEU A 57 10.20 4.79 -3.18
CA LEU A 57 11.00 3.80 -3.90
C LEU A 57 11.65 4.43 -5.12
N SER A 58 12.89 4.01 -5.42
CA SER A 58 13.63 4.50 -6.57
C SER A 58 13.31 3.70 -7.83
N GLU A 59 13.57 4.29 -8.99
CA GLU A 59 13.42 3.62 -10.28
C GLU A 59 14.33 2.38 -10.38
N ASP A 60 15.51 2.44 -9.77
CA ASP A 60 16.45 1.31 -9.74
C ASP A 60 15.85 0.05 -9.10
N GLN A 61 14.91 0.23 -8.18
CA GLN A 61 14.26 -0.88 -7.48
C GLN A 61 13.17 -1.55 -8.33
N ALA A 62 12.74 -0.92 -9.42
CA ALA A 62 11.64 -1.42 -10.26
C ALA A 62 11.88 -2.84 -10.82
N LYS A 63 13.11 -3.13 -11.17
CA LYS A 63 13.51 -4.41 -11.79
C LYS A 63 13.92 -5.47 -10.76
N ARG A 64 13.96 -5.13 -9.47
CA ARG A 64 14.37 -6.08 -8.44
C ARG A 64 13.25 -7.07 -8.12
N LYS A 65 13.65 -8.31 -7.86
CA LYS A 65 12.74 -9.33 -7.34
C LYS A 65 12.42 -9.03 -5.88
N ILE A 66 11.23 -9.43 -5.45
CA ILE A 66 10.70 -9.11 -4.11
C ILE A 66 11.64 -9.59 -2.99
N LEU A 67 12.21 -10.78 -3.11
CA LEU A 67 13.07 -11.35 -2.08
C LEU A 67 14.41 -10.60 -1.90
N LYS A 68 14.75 -9.72 -2.83
CA LYS A 68 15.93 -8.86 -2.75
C LYS A 68 15.69 -7.56 -1.99
N LEU A 69 14.48 -7.36 -1.49
CA LEU A 69 14.06 -6.12 -0.86
C LEU A 69 13.82 -6.31 0.64
N SER A 70 14.05 -5.26 1.42
CA SER A 70 13.76 -5.26 2.87
C SER A 70 12.25 -5.34 3.13
N GLY A 71 11.87 -5.66 4.37
CA GLY A 71 10.46 -5.68 4.77
C GLY A 71 9.77 -4.34 4.55
N GLY A 72 10.42 -3.24 4.89
CA GLY A 72 9.89 -1.89 4.68
C GLY A 72 9.71 -1.55 3.21
N GLU A 73 10.68 -1.95 2.37
CA GLU A 73 10.57 -1.77 0.92
C GLU A 73 9.42 -2.59 0.35
N GLN A 74 9.27 -3.85 0.80
CA GLN A 74 8.15 -4.69 0.39
C GLN A 74 6.80 -4.09 0.80
N GLN A 75 6.72 -3.51 1.99
CA GLN A 75 5.50 -2.84 2.44
C GLN A 75 5.18 -1.62 1.58
N ARG A 76 6.18 -0.85 1.21
CA ARG A 76 5.99 0.30 0.29
C ARG A 76 5.45 -0.15 -1.07
N ILE A 77 5.92 -1.29 -1.57
CA ILE A 77 5.40 -1.86 -2.82
C ILE A 77 3.94 -2.27 -2.64
N ALA A 78 3.61 -2.90 -1.52
CA ALA A 78 2.23 -3.30 -1.23
C ALA A 78 1.29 -2.09 -1.18
N ILE A 79 1.75 -0.98 -0.60
CA ILE A 79 0.99 0.28 -0.58
C ILE A 79 0.84 0.83 -2.00
N ALA A 80 1.93 0.91 -2.77
CA ALA A 80 1.89 1.39 -4.15
C ALA A 80 0.94 0.55 -5.00
N ARG A 81 0.99 -0.76 -4.83
CA ARG A 81 0.09 -1.69 -5.51
C ARG A 81 -1.38 -1.38 -5.18
N SER A 82 -1.69 -1.14 -3.90
CA SER A 82 -3.05 -0.82 -3.49
C SER A 82 -3.55 0.50 -4.07
N LEU A 83 -2.64 1.42 -4.41
CA LEU A 83 -2.97 2.72 -4.99
C LEU A 83 -3.14 2.67 -6.52
N SER A 84 -2.78 1.56 -7.15
CA SER A 84 -2.71 1.47 -8.61
C SER A 84 -4.04 1.68 -9.32
N TYR A 85 -5.15 1.42 -8.65
CA TYR A 85 -6.50 1.63 -9.20
C TYR A 85 -7.24 2.79 -8.51
N GLU A 86 -6.51 3.67 -7.83
CA GLU A 86 -6.98 4.91 -7.21
C GLU A 86 -8.17 4.72 -6.26
N PRO A 87 -8.06 3.83 -5.26
CA PRO A 87 -9.16 3.60 -4.32
C PRO A 87 -9.38 4.81 -3.42
N LYS A 88 -10.59 4.96 -2.92
CA LYS A 88 -10.94 6.02 -1.96
C LYS A 88 -10.64 5.59 -0.52
N ILE A 89 -10.66 4.29 -0.27
CA ILE A 89 -10.47 3.70 1.05
C ILE A 89 -9.30 2.73 0.98
N ILE A 90 -8.39 2.83 1.94
CA ILE A 90 -7.29 1.87 2.12
C ILE A 90 -7.51 1.17 3.45
N ILE A 91 -7.55 -0.15 3.44
CA ILE A 91 -7.59 -0.98 4.65
C ILE A 91 -6.24 -1.64 4.80
N ALA A 92 -5.58 -1.38 5.91
CA ALA A 92 -4.27 -1.95 6.20
C ALA A 92 -4.35 -2.83 7.46
N ASP A 93 -3.95 -4.09 7.32
CA ASP A 93 -3.96 -5.07 8.41
C ASP A 93 -2.54 -5.23 8.93
N GLU A 94 -2.29 -4.75 10.15
CA GLU A 94 -0.98 -4.77 10.82
C GLU A 94 0.15 -4.31 9.90
N PRO A 95 0.04 -3.10 9.31
CA PRO A 95 0.96 -2.69 8.23
C PRO A 95 2.40 -2.42 8.69
N THR A 96 2.62 -2.31 9.99
CA THR A 96 3.96 -1.99 10.53
C THR A 96 4.51 -3.11 11.42
N GLU A 97 3.83 -4.24 11.50
CA GLU A 97 4.31 -5.37 12.30
C GLU A 97 5.61 -5.92 11.71
N ASN A 98 6.56 -6.26 12.59
CA ASN A 98 7.90 -6.74 12.23
C ASN A 98 8.81 -5.70 11.58
N LEU A 99 8.43 -4.43 11.58
CA LEU A 99 9.29 -3.34 11.14
C LEU A 99 9.93 -2.65 12.34
N ASP A 100 11.15 -2.20 12.18
CA ASP A 100 11.80 -1.36 13.19
C ASP A 100 11.07 -0.02 13.29
N LYS A 101 11.30 0.71 14.39
CA LYS A 101 10.56 1.92 14.70
C LYS A 101 10.71 3.00 13.64
N ASP A 102 11.91 3.19 13.10
CA ASP A 102 12.15 4.20 12.07
C ASP A 102 11.40 3.86 10.79
N THR A 103 11.44 2.60 10.37
CA THR A 103 10.71 2.12 9.20
C THR A 103 9.20 2.21 9.42
N GLU A 104 8.73 1.86 10.62
CA GLU A 104 7.32 2.03 10.98
C GLU A 104 6.89 3.49 10.80
N ASN A 105 7.67 4.43 11.29
CA ASN A 105 7.36 5.85 11.16
C ASN A 105 7.32 6.29 9.71
N ASP A 106 8.21 5.78 8.87
CA ASP A 106 8.21 6.09 7.43
C ASP A 106 6.93 5.60 6.76
N ILE A 107 6.50 4.38 7.09
CA ILE A 107 5.24 3.82 6.57
C ILE A 107 4.04 4.65 7.04
N LEU A 108 4.01 5.03 8.32
CA LEU A 108 2.93 5.85 8.86
C LEU A 108 2.89 7.25 8.21
N ASN A 109 4.05 7.81 7.87
CA ASN A 109 4.12 9.08 7.15
C ASN A 109 3.44 8.96 5.78
N ILE A 110 3.61 7.83 5.09
CA ILE A 110 2.95 7.58 3.81
C ILE A 110 1.43 7.57 3.98
N PHE A 111 0.92 6.82 4.96
CA PHE A 111 -0.52 6.76 5.22
C PHE A 111 -1.09 8.13 5.61
N GLU A 112 -0.37 8.88 6.41
CA GLU A 112 -0.79 10.21 6.84
C GLU A 112 -0.87 11.18 5.64
N HIS A 113 0.11 11.11 4.75
CA HIS A 113 0.10 11.91 3.52
C HIS A 113 -1.11 11.55 2.64
N LEU A 114 -1.42 10.26 2.49
CA LEU A 114 -2.57 9.81 1.72
C LEU A 114 -3.89 10.33 2.30
N ALA A 115 -4.01 10.32 3.63
CA ALA A 115 -5.22 10.79 4.30
C ALA A 115 -5.38 12.31 4.18
N LYS A 116 -4.32 13.07 4.44
CA LYS A 116 -4.39 14.53 4.53
C LYS A 116 -4.30 15.24 3.19
N ASN A 117 -3.43 14.75 2.29
CA ASN A 117 -3.15 15.43 1.04
C ASN A 117 -3.92 14.85 -0.14
N GLU A 118 -4.32 13.59 -0.09
CA GLU A 118 -5.04 12.93 -1.17
C GLU A 118 -6.47 12.55 -0.79
N ASN A 119 -6.94 12.98 0.37
CA ASN A 119 -8.32 12.79 0.85
C ASN A 119 -8.78 11.33 0.88
N LYS A 120 -7.85 10.40 1.13
CA LYS A 120 -8.20 8.99 1.24
C LYS A 120 -8.61 8.66 2.67
N CYS A 121 -9.53 7.73 2.82
CA CYS A 121 -9.90 7.17 4.12
C CYS A 121 -8.97 5.99 4.40
N ILE A 122 -8.16 6.11 5.45
CA ILE A 122 -7.22 5.06 5.84
C ILE A 122 -7.73 4.38 7.10
N ILE A 123 -7.96 3.07 7.01
CA ILE A 123 -8.41 2.26 8.14
C ILE A 123 -7.29 1.25 8.46
N ILE A 124 -6.76 1.32 9.67
CA ILE A 124 -5.66 0.45 10.09
C ILE A 124 -6.12 -0.44 11.24
N VAL A 125 -5.92 -1.74 11.08
CA VAL A 125 -6.09 -2.72 12.16
C VAL A 125 -4.71 -2.96 12.74
N THR A 126 -4.52 -2.73 14.05
CA THR A 126 -3.19 -2.78 14.63
C THR A 126 -3.22 -3.03 16.15
N HIS A 127 -2.11 -3.56 16.65
CA HIS A 127 -1.79 -3.62 18.09
C HIS A 127 -0.74 -2.57 18.46
N SER A 128 -0.26 -1.76 17.51
CA SER A 128 0.80 -0.78 17.75
C SER A 128 0.26 0.50 18.40
N GLN A 129 0.78 0.84 19.58
CA GLN A 129 0.44 2.09 20.24
C GLN A 129 0.89 3.30 19.43
N ASN A 130 2.03 3.19 18.76
CA ASN A 130 2.54 4.27 17.91
C ASN A 130 1.57 4.62 16.77
N VAL A 131 0.94 3.61 16.17
CA VAL A 131 -0.08 3.83 15.15
C VAL A 131 -1.30 4.53 15.75
N CYS A 132 -1.76 4.05 16.91
CA CYS A 132 -2.90 4.65 17.61
C CYS A 132 -2.65 6.12 17.95
N ASP A 133 -1.44 6.45 18.38
CA ASP A 133 -1.07 7.81 18.76
C ASP A 133 -1.11 8.79 17.59
N ARG A 134 -0.96 8.29 16.37
CA ARG A 134 -0.96 9.09 15.14
C ARG A 134 -2.30 9.11 14.41
N ALA A 135 -3.25 8.30 14.84
CA ALA A 135 -4.57 8.22 14.19
C ALA A 135 -5.47 9.37 14.62
N ASP A 136 -6.37 9.80 13.73
CA ASP A 136 -7.37 10.82 14.04
C ASP A 136 -8.44 10.27 14.99
N ILE A 137 -8.85 9.02 14.76
CA ILE A 137 -9.89 8.34 15.55
C ILE A 137 -9.41 6.93 15.85
N VAL A 138 -9.54 6.50 17.09
CA VAL A 138 -9.19 5.15 17.51
C VAL A 138 -10.42 4.44 18.07
N TYR A 139 -10.68 3.24 17.56
CA TYR A 139 -11.70 2.35 18.09
C TYR A 139 -11.03 1.15 18.74
N GLU A 140 -11.33 0.90 19.99
CA GLU A 140 -10.84 -0.28 20.67
C GLU A 140 -11.87 -1.39 20.57
N LEU A 141 -11.44 -2.53 20.01
CA LEU A 141 -12.33 -3.68 19.90
C LEU A 141 -12.28 -4.47 21.20
N LYS A 142 -13.41 -4.60 21.87
CA LYS A 142 -13.54 -5.40 23.09
C LYS A 142 -13.94 -6.82 22.72
N LYS A 143 -13.30 -7.79 23.39
CA LYS A 143 -13.68 -9.18 23.24
C LYS A 143 -15.00 -9.48 23.96
#